data_00b17ec9ab2b39efd3270f67ba9fc4a6
#
_entry.id   00b17ec9ab2b39efd3270f67ba9fc4a6
#
_cell.length_a   1.000
_cell.length_b   1.000
_cell.length_c   1.000
_cell.angle_alpha   90.00
_cell.angle_beta   90.00
_cell.angle_gamma   90.00
#
_symmetry.space_group_name_H-M   'P 1'
#
loop_
_entity.id
_entity.type
_entity.pdbx_description
1 polymer ?
#
loop_
_entity_poly.entity_id
_entity_poly.type
_entity_poly.pdbx_seq_one_letter_code
_entity_poly.pdbx_strand_id
1 'polypeptide(L)'
;MSLTTILDVLQASQPGEPIDIILPTHGKLQEMTIPCVEALYMNTRNPFHLIVMDSSTPDMEDGFEPDGKTPRKDRTPDYFRRLQIERNNITFMHSDKGYKNGNLFFNIGMTQCKHRFVATVMNSVRVEPDWDIVPVQMMVNNTRIGIIGMKCLMGHNGLIESAGVWMNGTIPCDMGRNFPSHRLAGSYPCFSVQWAFALLRKEAVVGNMDDTIWQGHAGWDDIDNSIYLRYKGWEVWYCGLGVGYHFSHATRGTDADEGLLKNRMNAETFYKRWGYWERFKQENPYCPEFFKDGGIKFLANADDLPLTYEDSLLKEPTSQLVGMK
;
A
#
# COMPACT_ATOMS: atom_id res chain seq x y z
N MET A 1 14.94 14.27 -17.13
CA MET A 1 16.08 13.32 -17.25
C MET A 1 16.04 12.66 -18.61
N SER A 2 17.15 12.54 -19.32
CA SER A 2 17.21 11.78 -20.56
C SER A 2 17.14 10.27 -20.27
N LEU A 3 16.69 9.46 -21.22
CA LEU A 3 16.73 8.00 -21.12
C LEU A 3 18.13 7.48 -20.74
N THR A 4 19.18 8.11 -21.25
CA THR A 4 20.58 7.85 -20.91
C THR A 4 20.84 8.06 -19.41
N THR A 5 20.30 9.13 -18.82
CA THR A 5 20.46 9.43 -17.38
C THR A 5 19.75 8.39 -16.50
N ILE A 6 18.63 7.84 -16.95
CA ILE A 6 17.92 6.76 -16.23
C ILE A 6 18.70 5.45 -16.32
N LEU A 7 19.22 5.11 -17.50
CA LEU A 7 20.06 3.93 -17.70
C LEU A 7 21.38 4.03 -16.92
N ASP A 8 22.00 5.22 -16.87
CA ASP A 8 23.20 5.48 -16.07
C ASP A 8 22.94 5.31 -14.57
N VAL A 9 21.77 5.73 -14.07
CA VAL A 9 21.33 5.50 -12.68
C VAL A 9 21.11 4.01 -12.40
N LEU A 10 20.52 3.28 -13.34
CA LEU A 10 20.30 1.84 -13.21
C LEU A 10 21.60 1.03 -13.31
N GLN A 11 22.59 1.49 -14.09
CA GLN A 11 23.89 0.81 -14.27
C GLN A 11 24.92 1.16 -13.19
N ALA A 12 24.85 2.34 -12.58
CA ALA A 12 25.76 2.79 -11.54
C ALA A 12 25.38 2.35 -10.12
N SER A 13 24.28 1.65 -9.93
CA SER A 13 23.80 1.31 -8.59
C SER A 13 24.60 0.18 -7.97
N GLN A 14 25.60 0.54 -7.17
CA GLN A 14 25.96 -0.24 -5.98
C GLN A 14 24.67 -0.55 -5.21
N PRO A 15 24.56 -1.69 -4.49
CA PRO A 15 23.42 -1.94 -3.63
C PRO A 15 23.13 -0.70 -2.80
N GLY A 16 21.95 -0.12 -3.00
CA GLY A 16 21.58 1.12 -2.34
C GLY A 16 21.31 0.95 -0.85
N GLU A 17 20.67 1.92 -0.24
CA GLU A 17 20.23 1.88 1.16
C GLU A 17 19.41 0.61 1.44
N PRO A 18 19.72 -0.16 2.47
CA PRO A 18 18.93 -1.34 2.83
C PRO A 18 17.51 -0.95 3.25
N ILE A 19 16.55 -1.81 2.93
CA ILE A 19 15.13 -1.60 3.23
C ILE A 19 14.57 -2.74 4.09
N ASP A 20 13.55 -2.45 4.88
CA ASP A 20 12.66 -3.47 5.42
C ASP A 20 11.45 -3.64 4.51
N ILE A 21 10.92 -4.85 4.39
CA ILE A 21 9.70 -5.12 3.62
C ILE A 21 8.69 -5.75 4.57
N ILE A 22 7.59 -5.07 4.85
CA ILE A 22 6.46 -5.63 5.60
C ILE A 22 5.52 -6.32 4.60
N LEU A 23 5.37 -7.62 4.78
CA LEU A 23 4.52 -8.49 3.96
C LEU A 23 3.35 -9.02 4.80
N PRO A 24 2.15 -8.46 4.67
CA PRO A 24 0.96 -9.04 5.24
C PRO A 24 0.52 -10.30 4.50
N THR A 25 0.15 -11.34 5.25
CA THR A 25 -0.40 -12.57 4.67
C THR A 25 -1.70 -12.98 5.38
N HIS A 26 -2.64 -13.53 4.62
CA HIS A 26 -3.94 -13.95 5.09
C HIS A 26 -4.49 -15.08 4.22
N GLY A 27 -4.01 -16.30 4.44
CA GLY A 27 -4.32 -17.45 3.59
C GLY A 27 -3.78 -17.34 2.16
N LYS A 28 -4.27 -18.21 1.28
CA LYS A 28 -3.91 -18.28 -0.15
C LYS A 28 -2.41 -18.42 -0.40
N LEU A 29 -1.80 -19.32 0.36
CA LEU A 29 -0.36 -19.55 0.30
C LEU A 29 0.14 -19.78 -1.13
N GLN A 30 -0.44 -20.73 -1.84
CA GLN A 30 0.02 -21.19 -3.16
C GLN A 30 -0.27 -20.16 -4.26
N GLU A 31 -1.45 -19.56 -4.22
CA GLU A 31 -1.93 -18.68 -5.29
C GLU A 31 -1.34 -17.28 -5.21
N MET A 32 -1.09 -16.79 -3.99
CA MET A 32 -0.70 -15.40 -3.73
C MET A 32 0.63 -15.26 -3.04
N THR A 33 0.79 -15.90 -1.87
CA THR A 33 1.91 -15.62 -0.97
C THR A 33 3.24 -16.11 -1.54
N ILE A 34 3.32 -17.36 -2.01
CA ILE A 34 4.55 -17.90 -2.59
C ILE A 34 4.99 -17.10 -3.82
N PRO A 35 4.14 -16.85 -4.83
CA PRO A 35 4.55 -16.04 -5.97
C PRO A 35 4.98 -14.60 -5.62
N CYS A 36 4.39 -14.01 -4.57
CA CYS A 36 4.83 -12.71 -4.07
C CYS A 36 6.24 -12.79 -3.47
N VAL A 37 6.47 -13.75 -2.58
CA VAL A 37 7.78 -13.96 -1.94
C VAL A 37 8.86 -14.24 -2.97
N GLU A 38 8.59 -15.11 -3.94
CA GLU A 38 9.52 -15.40 -5.03
C GLU A 38 9.85 -14.15 -5.85
N ALA A 39 8.84 -13.34 -6.20
CA ALA A 39 9.06 -12.08 -6.91
C ALA A 39 9.90 -11.10 -6.08
N LEU A 40 9.69 -11.00 -4.77
CA LEU A 40 10.51 -10.16 -3.88
C LEU A 40 11.96 -10.59 -3.86
N TYR A 41 12.23 -11.89 -3.68
CA TYR A 41 13.62 -12.39 -3.66
C TYR A 41 14.32 -12.31 -5.02
N MET A 42 13.57 -12.41 -6.11
CA MET A 42 14.11 -12.38 -7.46
C MET A 42 14.37 -10.94 -7.97
N ASN A 43 13.50 -10.00 -7.61
CA ASN A 43 13.39 -8.70 -8.27
C ASN A 43 13.80 -7.51 -7.39
N THR A 44 14.06 -7.70 -6.08
CA THR A 44 14.54 -6.63 -5.20
C THR A 44 16.07 -6.53 -5.28
N ARG A 45 16.57 -5.34 -5.57
CA ARG A 45 18.01 -5.09 -5.74
C ARG A 45 18.69 -4.57 -4.49
N ASN A 46 18.03 -3.69 -3.74
CA ASN A 46 18.58 -3.22 -2.48
C ASN A 46 18.65 -4.38 -1.47
N PRO A 47 19.65 -4.43 -0.59
CA PRO A 47 19.61 -5.35 0.54
C PRO A 47 18.31 -5.19 1.31
N PHE A 48 17.63 -6.27 1.65
CA PHE A 48 16.36 -6.16 2.37
C PHE A 48 16.22 -7.16 3.50
N HIS A 49 15.38 -6.81 4.46
CA HIS A 49 14.88 -7.68 5.50
C HIS A 49 13.38 -7.85 5.35
N LEU A 50 12.91 -9.09 5.20
CA LEU A 50 11.50 -9.41 5.03
C LEU A 50 10.84 -9.63 6.40
N ILE A 51 9.81 -8.86 6.70
CA ILE A 51 9.01 -8.96 7.91
C ILE A 51 7.62 -9.47 7.51
N VAL A 52 7.39 -10.74 7.74
CA VAL A 52 6.12 -11.38 7.41
C VAL A 52 5.19 -11.28 8.60
N MET A 53 4.02 -10.73 8.35
CA MET A 53 2.93 -10.60 9.32
C MET A 53 1.78 -11.50 8.86
N ASP A 54 1.66 -12.67 9.47
CA ASP A 54 0.64 -13.64 9.07
C ASP A 54 -0.56 -13.64 10.03
N SER A 55 -1.74 -13.59 9.45
CA SER A 55 -3.02 -13.67 10.14
C SER A 55 -3.89 -14.83 9.63
N SER A 56 -3.27 -15.79 8.97
CA SER A 56 -3.98 -16.96 8.45
C SER A 56 -4.50 -17.83 9.59
N THR A 57 -5.81 -18.10 9.57
CA THR A 57 -6.42 -19.07 10.49
C THR A 57 -6.45 -20.46 9.87
N PRO A 58 -6.55 -21.55 10.67
CA PRO A 58 -6.67 -22.89 10.13
C PRO A 58 -7.77 -23.02 9.07
N ASP A 59 -8.92 -22.43 9.30
CA ASP A 59 -10.08 -22.51 8.41
C ASP A 59 -9.86 -21.86 7.04
N MET A 60 -8.95 -20.89 6.94
CA MET A 60 -8.60 -20.22 5.68
C MET A 60 -7.64 -21.02 4.82
N GLU A 61 -6.92 -21.95 5.43
CA GLU A 61 -5.89 -22.76 4.79
C GLU A 61 -6.33 -24.21 4.60
N ASP A 62 -7.51 -24.56 5.08
CA ASP A 62 -8.16 -25.86 4.85
C ASP A 62 -8.62 -25.96 3.40
N GLY A 63 -7.63 -26.05 2.52
CA GLY A 63 -7.83 -26.36 1.12
C GLY A 63 -7.42 -27.80 0.87
N PHE A 64 -8.05 -28.36 -0.13
CA PHE A 64 -7.58 -29.58 -0.74
C PHE A 64 -6.64 -29.22 -1.88
N GLU A 65 -5.72 -30.13 -2.20
CA GLU A 65 -4.96 -30.12 -3.44
C GLU A 65 -5.94 -30.04 -4.65
N PRO A 66 -5.49 -29.70 -5.86
CA PRO A 66 -6.36 -29.60 -7.01
C PRO A 66 -7.22 -30.84 -7.31
N ASP A 67 -6.89 -31.99 -6.69
CA ASP A 67 -7.68 -33.22 -6.77
C ASP A 67 -8.97 -33.17 -5.93
N GLY A 68 -9.16 -32.14 -5.14
CA GLY A 68 -10.31 -31.93 -4.26
C GLY A 68 -10.47 -32.93 -3.11
N LYS A 69 -9.46 -33.79 -2.85
CA LYS A 69 -9.52 -34.88 -1.86
C LYS A 69 -8.35 -34.90 -0.90
N THR A 70 -7.16 -34.51 -1.36
CA THR A 70 -5.96 -34.53 -0.55
C THR A 70 -5.84 -33.23 0.24
N PRO A 71 -5.82 -33.24 1.59
CA PRO A 71 -5.60 -32.04 2.37
C PRO A 71 -4.25 -31.41 2.02
N ARG A 72 -4.21 -30.11 1.86
CA ARG A 72 -2.95 -29.37 1.63
C ARG A 72 -2.02 -29.57 2.81
N LYS A 73 -0.79 -29.97 2.52
CA LYS A 73 0.23 -30.26 3.54
C LYS A 73 0.93 -29.01 4.07
N ASP A 74 1.00 -27.98 3.26
CA ASP A 74 1.73 -26.75 3.59
C ASP A 74 0.79 -25.63 3.94
N ARG A 75 0.87 -25.18 5.19
CA ARG A 75 0.18 -24.01 5.72
C ARG A 75 1.12 -22.81 5.69
N THR A 76 0.57 -21.61 5.60
CA THR A 76 1.36 -20.37 5.59
C THR A 76 2.36 -20.29 6.75
N PRO A 77 2.00 -20.58 8.02
CA PRO A 77 2.99 -20.60 9.10
C PRO A 77 4.12 -21.61 8.90
N ASP A 78 3.83 -22.80 8.37
CA ASP A 78 4.84 -23.83 8.18
C ASP A 78 5.80 -23.46 7.05
N TYR A 79 5.29 -22.89 5.96
CA TYR A 79 6.12 -22.35 4.89
C TYR A 79 7.10 -21.30 5.40
N PHE A 80 6.64 -20.30 6.15
CA PHE A 80 7.52 -19.24 6.63
C PHE A 80 8.48 -19.68 7.72
N ARG A 81 8.12 -20.63 8.59
CA ARG A 81 9.07 -21.23 9.54
C ARG A 81 10.22 -21.95 8.82
N ARG A 82 9.93 -22.68 7.74
CA ARG A 82 10.99 -23.28 6.90
C ARG A 82 11.84 -22.22 6.21
N LEU A 83 11.19 -21.24 5.58
CA LEU A 83 11.89 -20.16 4.88
C LEU A 83 12.80 -19.36 5.83
N GLN A 84 12.42 -19.18 7.10
CA GLN A 84 13.22 -18.52 8.11
C GLN A 84 14.48 -19.32 8.49
N ILE A 85 14.44 -20.64 8.37
CA ILE A 85 15.63 -21.49 8.54
C ILE A 85 16.56 -21.37 7.33
N GLU A 86 16.02 -21.28 6.14
CA GLU A 86 16.77 -21.22 4.88
C GLU A 86 17.36 -19.84 4.60
N ARG A 87 16.75 -18.77 5.13
CA ARG A 87 17.08 -17.37 4.85
C ARG A 87 17.37 -16.62 6.16
N ASN A 88 18.44 -15.87 6.19
CA ASN A 88 18.86 -15.08 7.36
C ASN A 88 18.25 -13.66 7.40
N ASN A 89 17.53 -13.26 6.36
CA ASN A 89 16.95 -11.93 6.21
C ASN A 89 15.42 -11.91 6.35
N ILE A 90 14.85 -12.79 7.17
CA ILE A 90 13.40 -12.87 7.37
C ILE A 90 13.06 -12.91 8.86
N THR A 91 12.03 -12.18 9.24
CA THR A 91 11.32 -12.29 10.52
C THR A 91 9.88 -12.70 10.25
N PHE A 92 9.44 -13.78 10.88
CA PHE A 92 8.07 -14.27 10.74
C PHE A 92 7.30 -14.09 12.05
N MET A 93 6.14 -13.45 11.95
CA MET A 93 5.20 -13.25 13.05
C MET A 93 3.84 -13.79 12.64
N HIS A 94 3.20 -14.53 13.53
CA HIS A 94 1.90 -15.16 13.28
C HIS A 94 0.92 -14.81 14.40
N SER A 95 -0.33 -14.53 14.05
CA SER A 95 -1.44 -14.36 14.96
C SER A 95 -2.63 -15.18 14.49
N ASP A 96 -2.96 -16.24 15.22
CA ASP A 96 -4.12 -17.10 14.99
C ASP A 96 -5.46 -16.40 15.26
N LYS A 97 -5.44 -15.24 15.91
CA LYS A 97 -6.62 -14.39 16.18
C LYS A 97 -6.82 -13.33 15.10
N GLY A 98 -5.91 -13.25 14.12
CA GLY A 98 -5.89 -12.18 13.15
C GLY A 98 -5.47 -10.83 13.74
N TYR A 99 -5.53 -9.80 12.94
CA TYR A 99 -5.32 -8.41 13.33
C TYR A 99 -6.60 -7.61 13.13
N LYS A 100 -6.87 -6.69 14.04
CA LYS A 100 -8.11 -5.91 14.05
C LYS A 100 -8.29 -5.08 12.77
N ASN A 101 -7.21 -4.49 12.27
CA ASN A 101 -7.19 -3.66 11.06
C ASN A 101 -5.77 -3.53 10.48
N GLY A 102 -5.66 -2.87 9.31
CA GLY A 102 -4.40 -2.68 8.61
C GLY A 102 -3.37 -1.87 9.40
N ASN A 103 -3.79 -0.77 10.04
CA ASN A 103 -2.88 0.08 10.79
C ASN A 103 -2.25 -0.63 11.99
N LEU A 104 -3.04 -1.40 12.77
CA LEU A 104 -2.49 -2.21 13.87
C LEU A 104 -1.43 -3.19 13.37
N PHE A 105 -1.73 -3.83 12.27
CA PHE A 105 -0.83 -4.74 11.61
C PHE A 105 0.49 -4.07 11.22
N PHE A 106 0.43 -2.92 10.54
CA PHE A 106 1.62 -2.14 10.17
C PHE A 106 2.36 -1.60 11.40
N ASN A 107 1.66 -1.11 12.43
CA ASN A 107 2.30 -0.64 13.67
C ASN A 107 3.12 -1.74 14.32
N ILE A 108 2.61 -2.97 14.41
CA ILE A 108 3.35 -4.12 14.94
C ILE A 108 4.53 -4.44 14.05
N GLY A 109 4.36 -4.52 12.72
CA GLY A 109 5.43 -4.77 11.77
C GLY A 109 6.55 -3.73 11.86
N MET A 110 6.21 -2.45 12.03
CA MET A 110 7.17 -1.36 12.18
C MET A 110 8.07 -1.51 13.40
N THR A 111 7.62 -2.18 14.47
CA THR A 111 8.49 -2.47 15.64
C THR A 111 9.65 -3.38 15.30
N GLN A 112 9.55 -4.18 14.24
CA GLN A 112 10.59 -5.10 13.77
C GLN A 112 11.53 -4.47 12.75
N CYS A 113 11.15 -3.33 12.18
CA CYS A 113 11.94 -2.64 11.17
C CYS A 113 13.23 -2.07 11.77
N LYS A 114 14.34 -2.27 11.07
CA LYS A 114 15.68 -1.80 11.46
C LYS A 114 16.18 -0.69 10.56
N HIS A 115 15.72 -0.65 9.33
CA HIS A 115 16.21 0.27 8.31
C HIS A 115 15.38 1.56 8.27
N ARG A 116 15.92 2.55 7.58
CA ARG A 116 15.33 3.88 7.42
C ARG A 116 14.11 3.86 6.52
N PHE A 117 14.12 2.99 5.52
CA PHE A 117 13.04 2.85 4.55
C PHE A 117 12.35 1.51 4.70
N VAL A 118 11.03 1.55 4.59
CA VAL A 118 10.16 0.39 4.80
C VAL A 118 9.20 0.27 3.63
N ALA A 119 9.27 -0.81 2.89
CA ALA A 119 8.27 -1.11 1.87
C ALA A 119 7.07 -1.84 2.50
N THR A 120 5.88 -1.51 2.07
CA THR A 120 4.68 -2.31 2.28
C THR A 120 4.36 -3.03 0.98
N VAL A 121 4.26 -4.35 1.03
CA VAL A 121 3.94 -5.18 -0.14
C VAL A 121 2.91 -6.21 0.28
N MET A 122 1.67 -6.07 -0.21
CA MET A 122 0.63 -7.08 0.05
C MET A 122 0.97 -8.39 -0.63
N ASN A 123 0.59 -9.53 -0.03
CA ASN A 123 0.85 -10.85 -0.61
C ASN A 123 0.22 -11.07 -1.99
N SER A 124 -0.72 -10.22 -2.38
CA SER A 124 -1.33 -10.18 -3.71
C SER A 124 -0.55 -9.34 -4.74
N VAL A 125 0.61 -8.77 -4.37
CA VAL A 125 1.47 -8.00 -5.28
C VAL A 125 2.62 -8.87 -5.76
N ARG A 126 2.94 -8.78 -7.05
CA ARG A 126 4.14 -9.35 -7.67
C ARG A 126 4.96 -8.22 -8.25
N VAL A 127 6.09 -7.97 -7.62
CA VAL A 127 6.96 -6.85 -8.01
C VAL A 127 7.74 -7.16 -9.28
N GLU A 128 7.93 -6.15 -10.12
CA GLU A 128 8.77 -6.22 -11.33
C GLU A 128 10.27 -6.06 -10.97
N PRO A 129 11.20 -6.47 -11.86
CA PRO A 129 12.62 -6.27 -11.62
C PRO A 129 12.98 -4.83 -11.30
N ASP A 130 13.89 -4.65 -10.34
CA ASP A 130 14.46 -3.35 -9.96
C ASP A 130 13.43 -2.31 -9.43
N TRP A 131 12.26 -2.76 -8.98
CA TRP A 131 11.14 -1.93 -8.52
C TRP A 131 11.52 -0.95 -7.40
N ASP A 132 12.51 -1.28 -6.63
CA ASP A 132 12.92 -0.59 -5.40
C ASP A 132 14.01 0.48 -5.63
N ILE A 133 14.75 0.42 -6.75
CA ILE A 133 15.89 1.30 -6.98
C ILE A 133 15.48 2.77 -7.02
N VAL A 134 14.56 3.13 -7.91
CA VAL A 134 14.19 4.53 -8.11
C VAL A 134 13.44 5.11 -6.91
N PRO A 135 12.46 4.42 -6.30
CA PRO A 135 11.79 4.92 -5.10
C PRO A 135 12.76 5.15 -3.93
N VAL A 136 13.70 4.23 -3.68
CA VAL A 136 14.73 4.42 -2.64
C VAL A 136 15.60 5.62 -2.95
N GLN A 137 16.07 5.78 -4.19
CA GLN A 137 16.87 6.93 -4.60
C GLN A 137 16.10 8.26 -4.46
N MET A 138 14.82 8.28 -4.76
CA MET A 138 13.97 9.45 -4.54
C MET A 138 13.93 9.85 -3.06
N MET A 139 13.74 8.87 -2.15
CA MET A 139 13.75 9.13 -0.71
C MET A 139 15.12 9.56 -0.18
N VAL A 140 16.21 9.03 -0.74
CA VAL A 140 17.57 9.48 -0.37
C VAL A 140 17.78 10.94 -0.77
N ASN A 141 17.37 11.31 -1.98
CA ASN A 141 17.59 12.64 -2.55
C ASN A 141 16.63 13.71 -2.01
N ASN A 142 15.43 13.32 -1.56
CA ASN A 142 14.46 14.24 -0.98
C ASN A 142 14.04 13.76 0.42
N THR A 143 14.59 14.39 1.44
CA THR A 143 14.36 14.03 2.84
C THR A 143 12.95 14.40 3.35
N ARG A 144 12.17 15.18 2.58
CA ARG A 144 10.79 15.52 2.92
C ARG A 144 9.78 14.46 2.48
N ILE A 145 10.16 13.55 1.60
CA ILE A 145 9.27 12.47 1.17
C ILE A 145 9.05 11.52 2.35
N GLY A 146 7.81 11.42 2.80
CA GLY A 146 7.36 10.49 3.84
C GLY A 146 6.90 9.15 3.27
N ILE A 147 6.27 9.17 2.08
CA ILE A 147 5.75 7.98 1.41
C ILE A 147 5.81 8.13 -0.10
N ILE A 148 6.11 7.03 -0.78
CA ILE A 148 6.03 6.88 -2.24
C ILE A 148 5.12 5.69 -2.55
N GLY A 149 4.01 5.94 -3.24
CA GLY A 149 3.23 4.88 -3.88
C GLY A 149 3.87 4.46 -5.19
N MET A 150 3.91 3.19 -5.44
CA MET A 150 4.44 2.63 -6.68
C MET A 150 3.32 2.32 -7.66
N LYS A 151 3.67 2.16 -8.95
CA LYS A 151 2.69 1.82 -9.98
C LYS A 151 2.11 0.43 -9.75
N CYS A 152 0.83 0.38 -9.44
CA CYS A 152 0.08 -0.87 -9.40
C CYS A 152 -0.55 -1.15 -10.76
N LEU A 153 -0.26 -2.32 -11.31
CA LEU A 153 -0.92 -2.86 -12.50
C LEU A 153 -1.92 -3.94 -12.07
N MET A 154 -3.08 -3.99 -12.72
CA MET A 154 -4.06 -5.06 -12.48
C MET A 154 -3.47 -6.41 -12.91
N GLY A 155 -3.45 -7.38 -12.00
CA GLY A 155 -2.85 -8.69 -12.25
C GLY A 155 -3.50 -9.49 -13.36
N HIS A 156 -4.76 -9.21 -13.70
CA HIS A 156 -5.53 -9.95 -14.70
C HIS A 156 -5.41 -9.41 -16.14
N ASN A 157 -5.05 -8.14 -16.34
CA ASN A 157 -4.99 -7.52 -17.67
C ASN A 157 -3.79 -6.59 -17.92
N GLY A 158 -2.98 -6.30 -16.86
CA GLY A 158 -1.78 -5.47 -16.97
C GLY A 158 -2.05 -3.96 -17.18
N LEU A 159 -3.30 -3.52 -17.10
CA LEU A 159 -3.63 -2.09 -17.13
C LEU A 159 -3.30 -1.46 -15.77
N ILE A 160 -3.11 -0.14 -15.74
CA ILE A 160 -2.88 0.59 -14.49
C ILE A 160 -4.10 0.42 -13.58
N GLU A 161 -3.89 -0.04 -12.36
CA GLU A 161 -4.86 -0.01 -11.28
C GLU A 161 -4.79 1.32 -10.54
N SER A 162 -3.59 1.73 -10.13
CA SER A 162 -3.35 3.00 -9.47
C SER A 162 -1.97 3.56 -9.81
N ALA A 163 -1.94 4.84 -10.08
CA ALA A 163 -0.76 5.67 -10.22
C ALA A 163 -0.82 6.85 -9.22
N GLY A 164 -1.13 6.55 -7.97
CA GLY A 164 -1.46 7.51 -6.93
C GLY A 164 -2.97 7.76 -6.84
N VAL A 165 -3.37 8.45 -5.79
CA VAL A 165 -4.77 8.79 -5.50
C VAL A 165 -4.92 10.30 -5.52
N TRP A 166 -6.04 10.77 -6.05
CA TRP A 166 -6.45 12.16 -6.10
C TRP A 166 -7.91 12.30 -5.67
N MET A 167 -8.37 13.51 -5.40
CA MET A 167 -9.75 13.74 -5.02
C MET A 167 -10.53 14.28 -6.21
N ASN A 168 -11.66 13.64 -6.51
CA ASN A 168 -12.66 14.16 -7.44
C ASN A 168 -13.85 14.66 -6.58
N GLY A 169 -13.90 15.97 -6.36
CA GLY A 169 -14.74 16.51 -5.29
C GLY A 169 -14.31 15.94 -3.95
N THR A 170 -15.20 15.21 -3.27
CA THR A 170 -14.91 14.51 -2.00
C THR A 170 -14.55 13.04 -2.17
N ILE A 171 -14.51 12.53 -3.41
CA ILE A 171 -14.32 11.09 -3.67
C ILE A 171 -12.85 10.82 -4.04
N PRO A 172 -12.12 9.99 -3.27
CA PRO A 172 -10.79 9.55 -3.66
C PRO A 172 -10.87 8.62 -4.88
N CYS A 173 -10.02 8.89 -5.86
CA CYS A 173 -9.97 8.17 -7.12
C CYS A 173 -8.54 7.75 -7.45
N ASP A 174 -8.37 6.53 -7.94
CA ASP A 174 -7.09 6.06 -8.47
C ASP A 174 -6.76 6.75 -9.80
N MET A 175 -5.60 7.41 -9.83
CA MET A 175 -5.12 8.06 -11.04
C MET A 175 -4.72 7.01 -12.08
N GLY A 176 -5.08 7.27 -13.33
CA GLY A 176 -4.69 6.44 -14.46
C GLY A 176 -5.34 5.06 -14.53
N ARG A 177 -6.35 4.78 -13.70
CA ARG A 177 -7.05 3.50 -13.71
C ARG A 177 -7.53 3.13 -15.11
N ASN A 178 -7.26 1.91 -15.54
CA ASN A 178 -7.51 1.37 -16.89
C ASN A 178 -6.63 1.95 -18.01
N PHE A 179 -5.64 2.79 -17.72
CA PHE A 179 -4.68 3.21 -18.73
C PHE A 179 -3.67 2.09 -19.03
N PRO A 180 -3.10 2.05 -20.24
CA PRO A 180 -2.00 1.14 -20.56
C PRO A 180 -0.79 1.33 -19.63
N SER A 181 -0.10 0.25 -19.30
CA SER A 181 1.01 0.21 -18.33
C SER A 181 2.16 1.18 -18.63
N HIS A 182 2.43 1.48 -19.91
CA HIS A 182 3.49 2.41 -20.32
C HIS A 182 3.20 3.88 -20.01
N ARG A 183 1.94 4.20 -19.69
CA ARG A 183 1.56 5.56 -19.27
C ARG A 183 2.01 5.82 -17.84
N LEU A 184 2.08 7.11 -17.48
CA LEU A 184 2.41 7.57 -16.13
C LEU A 184 3.71 6.93 -15.60
N ALA A 185 4.75 6.91 -16.44
CA ALA A 185 6.07 6.38 -16.08
C ALA A 185 6.89 7.37 -15.22
N GLY A 186 6.48 8.64 -15.15
CA GLY A 186 7.12 9.66 -14.31
C GLY A 186 6.82 9.53 -12.83
N SER A 187 7.43 10.42 -12.05
CA SER A 187 7.18 10.55 -10.62
C SER A 187 6.66 11.94 -10.30
N TYR A 188 5.67 12.03 -9.42
CA TYR A 188 5.03 13.31 -9.06
C TYR A 188 4.43 13.25 -7.66
N PRO A 189 4.28 14.40 -6.99
CA PRO A 189 3.53 14.46 -5.73
C PRO A 189 2.06 14.19 -5.99
N CYS A 190 1.39 13.53 -5.04
CA CYS A 190 -0.03 13.19 -5.13
C CYS A 190 -0.75 13.38 -3.80
N PHE A 191 -2.07 13.28 -3.80
CA PHE A 191 -2.88 13.46 -2.62
C PHE A 191 -2.65 12.31 -1.62
N SER A 192 -2.73 11.08 -2.11
CA SER A 192 -2.54 9.85 -1.34
C SER A 192 -2.00 8.74 -2.24
N VAL A 193 -1.65 7.63 -1.66
CA VAL A 193 -1.20 6.42 -2.35
C VAL A 193 -1.81 5.18 -1.72
N GLN A 194 -1.97 4.11 -2.51
CA GLN A 194 -2.36 2.81 -1.98
C GLN A 194 -1.18 2.17 -1.23
N TRP A 195 -1.43 1.68 -0.03
CA TRP A 195 -0.41 1.02 0.78
C TRP A 195 -0.23 -0.46 0.45
N ALA A 196 -0.99 -0.96 -0.51
CA ALA A 196 -0.77 -2.30 -1.06
C ALA A 196 0.63 -2.47 -1.65
N PHE A 197 1.19 -1.35 -2.19
CA PHE A 197 2.54 -1.30 -2.74
C PHE A 197 3.12 0.10 -2.60
N ALA A 198 3.83 0.34 -1.50
CA ALA A 198 4.40 1.65 -1.16
C ALA A 198 5.76 1.53 -0.47
N LEU A 199 6.57 2.59 -0.56
CA LEU A 199 7.80 2.77 0.20
C LEU A 199 7.61 3.92 1.20
N LEU A 200 7.93 3.68 2.46
CA LEU A 200 7.72 4.57 3.57
C LEU A 200 9.05 5.02 4.18
N ARG A 201 9.13 6.25 4.62
CA ARG A 201 10.18 6.69 5.54
C ARG A 201 9.76 6.33 6.96
N LYS A 202 10.52 5.48 7.65
CA LYS A 202 10.17 4.97 8.97
C LYS A 202 9.85 6.09 9.98
N GLU A 203 10.66 7.15 10.03
CA GLU A 203 10.46 8.28 10.94
C GLU A 203 9.18 9.07 10.68
N ALA A 204 8.66 9.04 9.45
CA ALA A 204 7.40 9.70 9.11
C ALA A 204 6.17 8.94 9.63
N VAL A 205 6.24 7.61 9.66
CA VAL A 205 5.06 6.76 9.92
C VAL A 205 5.01 6.17 11.32
N VAL A 206 6.15 5.98 11.99
CA VAL A 206 6.17 5.41 13.35
C VAL A 206 5.41 6.31 14.33
N GLY A 207 4.41 5.72 15.01
CA GLY A 207 3.57 6.43 15.98
C GLY A 207 2.51 7.35 15.35
N ASN A 208 2.39 7.37 14.03
CA ASN A 208 1.46 8.24 13.29
C ASN A 208 0.29 7.49 12.63
N MET A 209 0.24 6.17 12.72
CA MET A 209 -0.87 5.37 12.19
C MET A 209 -1.85 5.04 13.31
N ASP A 210 -3.05 5.63 13.24
CA ASP A 210 -4.11 5.37 14.21
C ASP A 210 -4.75 4.00 13.93
N ASP A 211 -4.59 3.06 14.85
CA ASP A 211 -5.12 1.70 14.75
C ASP A 211 -6.39 1.46 15.57
N THR A 212 -6.96 2.52 16.14
CA THR A 212 -8.10 2.40 17.07
C THR A 212 -9.46 2.56 16.40
N ILE A 213 -9.53 3.27 15.28
CA ILE A 213 -10.79 3.73 14.66
C ILE A 213 -11.23 2.89 13.45
N TRP A 214 -10.33 2.13 12.83
CA TRP A 214 -10.63 1.40 11.58
C TRP A 214 -11.28 0.05 11.84
N GLN A 215 -12.19 -0.33 10.92
CA GLN A 215 -12.90 -1.60 10.97
C GLN A 215 -12.33 -2.57 9.95
N GLY A 216 -11.67 -3.63 10.41
CA GLY A 216 -11.11 -4.67 9.56
C GLY A 216 -10.09 -4.13 8.54
N HIS A 217 -9.97 -4.84 7.42
CA HIS A 217 -9.07 -4.49 6.30
C HIS A 217 -9.87 -3.92 5.12
N ALA A 218 -10.81 -3.01 5.39
CA ALA A 218 -11.79 -2.54 4.42
C ALA A 218 -11.41 -1.24 3.68
N GLY A 219 -10.15 -0.79 3.81
CA GLY A 219 -9.63 0.42 3.16
C GLY A 219 -9.92 1.71 3.91
N TRP A 220 -9.54 2.84 3.33
CA TRP A 220 -9.57 4.21 3.82
C TRP A 220 -8.43 4.58 4.77
N ASP A 221 -7.85 3.61 5.47
CA ASP A 221 -6.70 3.80 6.35
C ASP A 221 -5.45 4.27 5.60
N ASP A 222 -5.21 3.79 4.40
CA ASP A 222 -4.13 4.24 3.52
C ASP A 222 -4.27 5.71 3.09
N ILE A 223 -5.50 6.14 2.79
CA ILE A 223 -5.78 7.54 2.44
C ILE A 223 -5.61 8.42 3.67
N ASP A 224 -6.17 8.02 4.80
CA ASP A 224 -6.05 8.72 6.07
C ASP A 224 -4.59 8.92 6.48
N ASN A 225 -3.81 7.85 6.45
CA ASN A 225 -2.39 7.89 6.77
C ASN A 225 -1.62 8.85 5.85
N SER A 226 -1.93 8.85 4.55
CA SER A 226 -1.29 9.76 3.59
C SER A 226 -1.63 11.23 3.89
N ILE A 227 -2.89 11.53 4.18
CA ILE A 227 -3.32 12.89 4.55
C ILE A 227 -2.67 13.31 5.87
N TYR A 228 -2.64 12.41 6.85
CA TYR A 228 -1.99 12.71 8.13
C TYR A 228 -0.49 13.02 7.98
N LEU A 229 0.22 12.29 7.12
CA LEU A 229 1.61 12.58 6.79
C LEU A 229 1.77 13.98 6.18
N ARG A 230 0.90 14.35 5.23
CA ARG A 230 0.89 15.71 4.65
C ARG A 230 0.62 16.78 5.71
N TYR A 231 -0.33 16.56 6.59
CA TYR A 231 -0.63 17.45 7.70
C TYR A 231 0.58 17.65 8.62
N LYS A 232 1.41 16.62 8.79
CA LYS A 232 2.69 16.69 9.53
C LYS A 232 3.85 17.31 8.73
N GLY A 233 3.61 17.77 7.51
CA GLY A 233 4.60 18.43 6.64
C GLY A 233 5.43 17.48 5.78
N TRP A 234 5.09 16.19 5.74
CA TRP A 234 5.70 15.23 4.84
C TRP A 234 5.11 15.32 3.43
N GLU A 235 5.91 14.98 2.44
CA GLU A 235 5.46 14.87 1.06
C GLU A 235 4.98 13.44 0.75
N VAL A 236 3.90 13.34 -0.03
CA VAL A 236 3.36 12.09 -0.58
C VAL A 236 3.61 12.09 -2.08
N TRP A 237 4.29 11.07 -2.57
CA TRP A 237 4.71 10.97 -3.98
C TRP A 237 4.23 9.67 -4.61
N TYR A 238 4.13 9.69 -5.92
CA TYR A 238 4.01 8.51 -6.78
C TYR A 238 5.31 8.30 -7.56
N CYS A 239 5.70 7.05 -7.79
CA CYS A 239 6.82 6.66 -8.64
C CYS A 239 6.36 5.66 -9.70
N GLY A 240 6.41 6.07 -10.97
CA GLY A 240 5.99 5.24 -12.10
C GLY A 240 7.02 4.19 -12.53
N LEU A 241 8.24 4.19 -11.95
CA LEU A 241 9.31 3.23 -12.24
C LEU A 241 9.40 2.11 -11.19
N GLY A 242 8.79 2.28 -10.01
CA GLY A 242 8.51 1.16 -9.12
C GLY A 242 7.22 0.49 -9.59
N VAL A 243 7.28 -0.73 -10.13
CA VAL A 243 6.15 -1.39 -10.78
C VAL A 243 5.85 -2.73 -10.13
N GLY A 244 4.58 -3.05 -9.96
CA GLY A 244 4.11 -4.36 -9.51
C GLY A 244 2.70 -4.68 -10.01
N TYR A 245 2.42 -5.97 -10.19
CA TYR A 245 1.10 -6.48 -10.53
C TYR A 245 0.33 -6.78 -9.26
N HIS A 246 -0.81 -6.15 -9.07
CA HIS A 246 -1.69 -6.35 -7.93
C HIS A 246 -2.90 -7.19 -8.32
N PHE A 247 -3.07 -8.32 -7.65
CA PHE A 247 -4.21 -9.22 -7.81
C PHE A 247 -5.28 -8.84 -6.77
N SER A 248 -5.82 -7.64 -6.90
CA SER A 248 -6.78 -7.05 -5.97
C SER A 248 -8.01 -7.94 -5.76
N HIS A 249 -8.62 -7.83 -4.58
CA HIS A 249 -9.78 -8.64 -4.13
C HIS A 249 -9.51 -10.15 -3.95
N ALA A 250 -8.29 -10.61 -4.12
CA ALA A 250 -7.97 -12.03 -3.99
C ALA A 250 -8.21 -12.58 -2.57
N THR A 251 -8.05 -11.73 -1.55
CA THR A 251 -8.14 -12.11 -0.13
C THR A 251 -9.32 -11.50 0.61
N ARG A 252 -10.04 -10.55 0.01
CA ARG A 252 -11.31 -10.06 0.59
C ARG A 252 -12.33 -11.18 0.47
N GLY A 253 -12.77 -11.73 1.63
CA GLY A 253 -13.61 -12.90 1.72
C GLY A 253 -14.92 -12.80 0.94
N THR A 254 -15.60 -13.92 0.85
CA THR A 254 -16.90 -14.12 0.18
C THR A 254 -18.07 -13.38 0.84
N ASP A 255 -17.90 -12.80 2.03
CA ASP A 255 -18.90 -11.95 2.68
C ASP A 255 -18.83 -10.52 2.14
N ALA A 256 -19.31 -10.37 0.91
CA ALA A 256 -19.41 -9.08 0.23
C ALA A 256 -20.16 -8.04 1.05
N ASP A 257 -21.19 -8.44 1.79
CA ASP A 257 -22.05 -7.56 2.58
C ASP A 257 -21.32 -7.02 3.83
N GLU A 258 -20.61 -7.86 4.58
CA GLU A 258 -19.85 -7.42 5.77
C GLU A 258 -18.67 -6.53 5.37
N GLY A 259 -17.94 -6.90 4.33
CA GLY A 259 -16.84 -6.10 3.79
C GLY A 259 -17.31 -4.74 3.29
N LEU A 260 -18.47 -4.69 2.63
CA LEU A 260 -19.07 -3.45 2.16
C LEU A 260 -19.52 -2.56 3.33
N LEU A 261 -20.12 -3.16 4.37
CA LEU A 261 -20.52 -2.42 5.57
C LEU A 261 -19.31 -1.80 6.27
N LYS A 262 -18.25 -2.57 6.50
CA LYS A 262 -17.00 -2.06 7.10
C LYS A 262 -16.36 -0.95 6.26
N ASN A 263 -16.36 -1.08 4.94
CA ASN A 263 -15.86 -0.04 4.04
C ASN A 263 -16.66 1.26 4.18
N ARG A 264 -17.98 1.18 4.27
CA ARG A 264 -18.84 2.36 4.50
C ARG A 264 -18.56 3.01 5.86
N MET A 265 -18.41 2.22 6.91
CA MET A 265 -18.07 2.72 8.24
C MET A 265 -16.71 3.44 8.24
N ASN A 266 -15.72 2.88 7.54
CA ASN A 266 -14.42 3.50 7.40
C ASN A 266 -14.49 4.80 6.59
N ALA A 267 -15.29 4.84 5.52
CA ALA A 267 -15.52 6.06 4.75
C ALA A 267 -16.09 7.18 5.64
N GLU A 268 -17.12 6.88 6.43
CA GLU A 268 -17.68 7.86 7.36
C GLU A 268 -16.66 8.35 8.37
N THR A 269 -15.91 7.41 8.98
CA THR A 269 -14.83 7.72 9.91
C THR A 269 -13.84 8.70 9.28
N PHE A 270 -13.42 8.42 8.05
CA PHE A 270 -12.54 9.29 7.28
C PHE A 270 -13.11 10.69 7.08
N TYR A 271 -14.31 10.82 6.54
CA TYR A 271 -14.91 12.10 6.25
C TYR A 271 -15.18 12.95 7.50
N LYS A 272 -15.61 12.31 8.60
CA LYS A 272 -15.80 12.98 9.88
C LYS A 272 -14.45 13.43 10.47
N ARG A 273 -13.44 12.58 10.42
CA ARG A 273 -12.11 12.88 10.95
C ARG A 273 -11.49 14.12 10.32
N TRP A 274 -11.65 14.29 9.01
CA TRP A 274 -11.06 15.38 8.24
C TRP A 274 -12.03 16.54 7.97
N GLY A 275 -13.22 16.53 8.59
CA GLY A 275 -14.20 17.63 8.49
C GLY A 275 -14.94 17.71 7.16
N TYR A 276 -14.85 16.70 6.29
CA TYR A 276 -15.47 16.70 4.97
C TYR A 276 -16.88 16.09 4.92
N TRP A 277 -17.41 15.61 6.05
CA TRP A 277 -18.64 14.83 6.08
C TRP A 277 -19.85 15.56 5.51
N GLU A 278 -20.07 16.81 5.89
CA GLU A 278 -21.24 17.57 5.43
C GLU A 278 -21.16 17.86 3.91
N ARG A 279 -19.98 18.19 3.41
CA ARG A 279 -19.73 18.38 1.98
C ARG A 279 -19.92 17.07 1.21
N PHE A 280 -19.40 15.97 1.72
CA PHE A 280 -19.58 14.64 1.13
C PHE A 280 -21.05 14.27 1.00
N LYS A 281 -21.88 14.50 2.02
CA LYS A 281 -23.33 14.24 1.96
C LYS A 281 -24.02 15.08 0.90
N GLN A 282 -23.61 16.33 0.73
CA GLN A 282 -24.17 17.22 -0.29
C GLN A 282 -23.80 16.79 -1.71
N GLU A 283 -22.56 16.37 -1.93
CA GLU A 283 -22.04 15.94 -3.23
C GLU A 283 -22.48 14.51 -3.62
N ASN A 284 -22.87 13.69 -2.65
CA ASN A 284 -23.25 12.29 -2.83
C ASN A 284 -24.65 12.00 -2.27
N PRO A 285 -25.72 12.32 -3.02
CA PRO A 285 -27.12 12.14 -2.56
C PRO A 285 -27.49 10.69 -2.26
N TYR A 286 -26.69 9.73 -2.71
CA TYR A 286 -26.85 8.30 -2.37
C TYR A 286 -26.04 7.87 -1.14
N CYS A 287 -25.40 8.83 -0.45
CA CYS A 287 -24.73 8.52 0.83
C CYS A 287 -25.78 8.04 1.84
N PRO A 288 -25.77 6.78 2.25
CA PRO A 288 -26.81 6.27 3.14
C PRO A 288 -26.73 6.98 4.48
N GLU A 289 -27.88 7.30 5.07
CA GLU A 289 -28.03 7.76 6.47
C GLU A 289 -27.58 6.71 7.51
N PHE A 290 -26.81 5.73 7.09
CA PHE A 290 -26.44 4.55 7.89
C PHE A 290 -25.52 4.85 9.09
N PHE A 291 -25.08 6.09 9.21
CA PHE A 291 -23.98 6.40 10.11
C PHE A 291 -24.48 7.27 11.26
N LYS A 292 -24.80 6.63 12.36
CA LYS A 292 -25.11 7.32 13.61
C LYS A 292 -23.84 7.70 14.36
N ASP A 293 -23.85 8.90 14.91
CA ASP A 293 -22.78 9.54 15.64
C ASP A 293 -21.97 8.60 16.54
N GLY A 294 -20.74 8.36 16.17
CA GLY A 294 -19.75 7.68 16.99
C GLY A 294 -18.54 8.55 17.21
N GLY A 295 -18.60 9.47 18.15
CA GLY A 295 -17.53 10.22 18.86
C GLY A 295 -16.09 10.22 18.31
N ILE A 296 -15.90 10.35 17.00
CA ILE A 296 -14.57 10.35 16.38
C ILE A 296 -13.96 11.74 16.53
N LYS A 297 -12.74 11.78 17.06
CA LYS A 297 -11.97 13.02 17.13
C LYS A 297 -11.38 13.35 15.76
N PHE A 298 -11.65 14.54 15.28
CA PHE A 298 -10.98 15.11 14.12
C PHE A 298 -9.54 15.45 14.47
N LEU A 299 -8.59 15.11 13.58
CA LEU A 299 -7.17 15.39 13.76
C LEU A 299 -6.75 16.71 13.13
N ALA A 300 -7.48 17.19 12.14
CA ALA A 300 -7.16 18.39 11.41
C ALA A 300 -8.41 19.15 10.97
N ASN A 301 -8.26 20.42 10.66
CA ASN A 301 -9.29 21.18 9.99
C ASN A 301 -9.28 20.84 8.48
N ALA A 302 -10.43 20.55 7.91
CA ALA A 302 -10.59 20.23 6.49
C ALA A 302 -10.07 21.35 5.57
N ASP A 303 -10.18 22.60 6.00
CA ASP A 303 -9.75 23.78 5.22
C ASP A 303 -8.23 23.85 5.03
N ASP A 304 -7.46 23.12 5.86
CA ASP A 304 -6.00 23.08 5.80
C ASP A 304 -5.47 22.00 4.82
N LEU A 305 -6.35 21.18 4.25
CA LEU A 305 -5.98 20.04 3.41
C LEU A 305 -6.56 20.14 2.01
N PRO A 306 -5.78 19.77 0.98
CA PRO A 306 -6.29 19.75 -0.39
C PRO A 306 -7.34 18.66 -0.56
N LEU A 307 -8.44 18.99 -1.21
CA LEU A 307 -9.57 18.10 -1.45
C LEU A 307 -9.75 17.74 -2.93
N THR A 308 -9.46 18.66 -3.84
CA THR A 308 -9.56 18.45 -5.28
C THR A 308 -8.24 18.00 -5.89
N TYR A 309 -8.29 17.58 -7.15
CA TYR A 309 -7.07 17.24 -7.90
C TYR A 309 -6.12 18.44 -7.99
N GLU A 310 -6.63 19.61 -8.31
CA GLU A 310 -5.87 20.86 -8.40
C GLU A 310 -5.25 21.24 -7.05
N ASP A 311 -5.96 20.97 -5.97
CA ASP A 311 -5.49 21.24 -4.61
C ASP A 311 -4.49 20.16 -4.13
N SER A 312 -4.70 18.90 -4.57
CA SER A 312 -3.92 17.74 -4.10
C SER A 312 -2.59 17.58 -4.82
N LEU A 313 -2.51 18.02 -6.06
CA LEU A 313 -1.27 18.05 -6.82
C LEU A 313 -0.54 19.35 -6.52
N LEU A 314 0.74 19.29 -6.33
CA LEU A 314 1.57 20.45 -6.54
C LEU A 314 1.34 20.89 -7.99
N LYS A 315 1.13 22.17 -8.19
CA LYS A 315 0.58 22.80 -9.41
C LYS A 315 1.28 22.41 -10.73
N GLU A 316 2.28 21.54 -10.70
CA GLU A 316 2.97 21.06 -11.88
C GLU A 316 3.37 19.58 -11.83
N PRO A 317 2.43 18.61 -11.87
CA PRO A 317 2.83 17.25 -12.24
C PRO A 317 3.29 17.17 -13.69
N THR A 318 2.86 18.13 -14.52
CA THR A 318 3.21 18.19 -15.95
C THR A 318 4.64 18.61 -16.23
N SER A 319 5.27 19.45 -15.41
CA SER A 319 6.67 19.86 -15.65
C SER A 319 7.66 18.71 -15.43
N GLN A 320 7.35 17.76 -14.56
CA GLN A 320 8.18 16.57 -14.36
C GLN A 320 7.89 15.46 -15.38
N LEU A 321 6.70 15.45 -15.97
CA LEU A 321 6.36 14.56 -17.08
C LEU A 321 6.93 15.06 -18.43
N VAL A 322 7.14 16.36 -18.58
CA VAL A 322 7.66 16.99 -19.82
C VAL A 322 9.17 16.75 -20.02
N GLY A 323 9.91 16.38 -18.99
CA GLY A 323 11.31 15.94 -19.15
C GLY A 323 11.49 14.59 -19.86
N MET A 324 10.40 13.94 -20.26
CA MET A 324 10.34 12.64 -20.95
C MET A 324 9.82 12.80 -22.39
N LYS A 325 10.32 13.78 -23.11
CA LYS A 325 10.18 13.82 -24.57
C LYS A 325 11.31 13.07 -25.23
#